data_8e3e855d5e0177aa3b8961bd23145225
#
_entry.id   8e3e855d5e0177aa3b8961bd23145225
#
_cell.length_a   1.000
_cell.length_b   1.000
_cell.length_c   1.000
_cell.angle_alpha   90.00
_cell.angle_beta   90.00
_cell.angle_gamma   90.00
#
_symmetry.space_group_name_H-M   'P 1'
#
loop_
_entity.id
_entity.type
_entity.pdbx_description
1 polymer ?
#
loop_
_entity_poly.entity_id
_entity_poly.type
_entity_poly.pdbx_seq_one_letter_code
_entity_poly.pdbx_strand_id
1 'polypeptide(L)'
;MRVDLDHLPEIQQAELARVRETLMTEFSRAISGATQPWKRNGRILKIILFGSYARDDWVDEPENGYQSDFDLLIIVNHQSLTDIADYWYIAEDKILHDPSVGRPVNIIVHTLQEVNQALERGEYFWVDIVRDGIVLFELPNHALAAPKPLTAIDAYQMASRYFGDSFPGIDRWIETVAFQRARGGGDLGWRKDAVFLLHQAAERAYACFLLTSTLYFPRSHNIKFLRSLAEDKEPRLVAAWPRETRADRRRFELLKRAYVEARYSASYVIDAGDLDAVAASVKRLRNIVETLCRERLELLHADAGL
;
A
#
# COMPACT_ATOMS: atom_id res chain seq x y z
N MET A 1 1.88 -20.79 -7.29
CA MET A 1 0.65 -19.97 -7.09
C MET A 1 -0.57 -20.82 -7.39
N ARG A 2 -1.66 -20.63 -6.65
CA ARG A 2 -2.97 -21.26 -6.90
C ARG A 2 -3.70 -20.55 -8.05
N VAL A 3 -4.73 -21.19 -8.60
CA VAL A 3 -5.61 -20.61 -9.63
C VAL A 3 -7.09 -20.70 -9.23
N ASP A 4 -7.39 -21.46 -8.18
CA ASP A 4 -8.74 -21.63 -7.63
C ASP A 4 -9.06 -20.56 -6.58
N LEU A 5 -10.35 -20.27 -6.43
CA LEU A 5 -10.92 -19.34 -5.46
C LEU A 5 -11.91 -20.05 -4.52
N ASP A 6 -11.85 -21.38 -4.42
CA ASP A 6 -12.85 -22.23 -3.74
C ASP A 6 -12.98 -21.90 -2.23
N HIS A 7 -11.94 -21.30 -1.63
CA HIS A 7 -11.97 -20.85 -0.23
C HIS A 7 -12.77 -19.56 -0.01
N LEU A 8 -13.11 -18.83 -1.09
CA LEU A 8 -13.88 -17.58 -1.01
C LEU A 8 -15.37 -17.82 -1.23
N PRO A 9 -16.26 -17.11 -0.54
CA PRO A 9 -17.68 -17.08 -0.83
C PRO A 9 -17.97 -16.69 -2.30
N GLU A 10 -19.06 -17.22 -2.87
CA GLU A 10 -19.44 -16.96 -4.27
C GLU A 10 -19.57 -15.46 -4.60
N ILE A 11 -20.04 -14.65 -3.64
CA ILE A 11 -20.15 -13.19 -3.80
C ILE A 11 -18.76 -12.59 -4.04
N GLN A 12 -17.77 -12.97 -3.26
CA GLN A 12 -16.40 -12.44 -3.38
C GLN A 12 -15.72 -12.92 -4.67
N GLN A 13 -16.00 -14.15 -5.10
CA GLN A 13 -15.54 -14.66 -6.39
C GLN A 13 -16.15 -13.85 -7.56
N ALA A 14 -17.45 -13.52 -7.49
CA ALA A 14 -18.13 -12.69 -8.49
C ALA A 14 -17.58 -11.25 -8.51
N GLU A 15 -17.30 -10.66 -7.34
CA GLU A 15 -16.67 -9.35 -7.23
C GLU A 15 -15.27 -9.34 -7.88
N LEU A 16 -14.43 -10.33 -7.59
CA LEU A 16 -13.09 -10.45 -8.21
C LEU A 16 -13.17 -10.64 -9.72
N ALA A 17 -14.12 -11.41 -10.20
CA ALA A 17 -14.36 -11.58 -11.64
C ALA A 17 -14.75 -10.24 -12.28
N ARG A 18 -15.61 -9.46 -11.64
CA ARG A 18 -16.04 -8.13 -12.08
C ARG A 18 -14.88 -7.13 -12.09
N VAL A 19 -14.08 -7.11 -11.01
CA VAL A 19 -12.88 -6.27 -10.91
C VAL A 19 -11.89 -6.59 -12.04
N ARG A 20 -11.58 -7.87 -12.26
CA ARG A 20 -10.71 -8.33 -13.35
C ARG A 20 -11.22 -7.85 -14.72
N GLU A 21 -12.51 -8.02 -15.00
CA GLU A 21 -13.13 -7.61 -16.28
C GLU A 21 -13.00 -6.10 -16.48
N THR A 22 -13.25 -5.31 -15.44
CA THR A 22 -13.12 -3.85 -15.49
C THR A 22 -11.69 -3.42 -15.77
N LEU A 23 -10.70 -3.98 -15.06
CA LEU A 23 -9.27 -3.72 -15.29
C LEU A 23 -8.86 -4.03 -16.73
N MET A 24 -9.23 -5.21 -17.25
CA MET A 24 -8.91 -5.63 -18.62
C MET A 24 -9.55 -4.72 -19.68
N THR A 25 -10.81 -4.35 -19.47
CA THR A 25 -11.57 -3.52 -20.41
C THR A 25 -11.02 -2.09 -20.45
N GLU A 26 -10.82 -1.47 -19.30
CA GLU A 26 -10.36 -0.07 -19.24
C GLU A 26 -8.90 0.05 -19.67
N PHE A 27 -8.05 -0.90 -19.36
CA PHE A 27 -6.69 -0.95 -19.89
C PHE A 27 -6.69 -1.04 -21.42
N SER A 28 -7.51 -1.92 -21.99
CA SER A 28 -7.64 -2.05 -23.46
C SER A 28 -8.10 -0.77 -24.11
N ARG A 29 -9.01 -0.03 -23.46
CA ARG A 29 -9.46 1.31 -23.93
C ARG A 29 -8.33 2.34 -23.84
N ALA A 30 -7.58 2.36 -22.75
CA ALA A 30 -6.49 3.32 -22.54
C ALA A 30 -5.35 3.20 -23.57
N ILE A 31 -5.13 2.00 -24.12
CA ILE A 31 -4.13 1.77 -25.16
C ILE A 31 -4.69 1.77 -26.58
N SER A 32 -6.02 1.84 -26.74
CA SER A 32 -6.67 1.80 -28.07
C SER A 32 -6.29 3.03 -28.90
N GLY A 33 -6.06 2.82 -30.21
CA GLY A 33 -5.68 3.90 -31.12
C GLY A 33 -4.26 4.45 -30.94
N ALA A 34 -3.45 3.84 -30.08
CA ALA A 34 -2.08 4.27 -29.87
C ALA A 34 -1.20 4.06 -31.10
N THR A 35 -0.41 5.07 -31.45
CA THR A 35 0.55 5.03 -32.56
C THR A 35 1.93 4.54 -32.13
N GLN A 36 2.29 4.76 -30.87
CA GLN A 36 3.57 4.33 -30.32
C GLN A 36 3.64 2.79 -30.23
N PRO A 37 4.70 2.14 -30.74
CA PRO A 37 4.78 0.68 -30.83
C PRO A 37 4.61 -0.02 -29.47
N TRP A 38 5.25 0.48 -28.42
CA TRP A 38 5.17 -0.09 -27.08
C TRP A 38 3.74 0.00 -26.50
N LYS A 39 3.01 1.10 -26.75
CA LYS A 39 1.65 1.29 -26.28
C LYS A 39 0.67 0.43 -27.06
N ARG A 40 0.80 0.41 -28.41
CA ARG A 40 -0.02 -0.43 -29.31
C ARG A 40 0.12 -1.93 -28.98
N ASN A 41 1.32 -2.35 -28.58
CA ASN A 41 1.63 -3.73 -28.18
C ASN A 41 1.54 -3.92 -26.66
N GLY A 42 0.98 -2.96 -25.93
CA GLY A 42 0.76 -3.05 -24.49
C GLY A 42 -0.10 -4.27 -24.12
N ARG A 43 0.27 -4.98 -23.08
CA ARG A 43 -0.44 -6.18 -22.59
C ARG A 43 -0.41 -6.23 -21.07
N ILE A 44 -1.52 -6.63 -20.48
CA ILE A 44 -1.53 -7.23 -19.16
C ILE A 44 -1.04 -8.66 -19.32
N LEU A 45 -0.01 -9.04 -18.60
CA LEU A 45 0.57 -10.37 -18.63
C LEU A 45 -0.01 -11.26 -17.53
N LYS A 46 -0.26 -10.68 -16.34
CA LYS A 46 -0.86 -11.38 -15.21
C LYS A 46 -1.68 -10.41 -14.35
N ILE A 47 -2.70 -10.96 -13.69
CA ILE A 47 -3.40 -10.34 -12.56
C ILE A 47 -3.36 -11.37 -11.43
N ILE A 48 -2.80 -11.00 -10.28
CA ILE A 48 -2.58 -11.90 -9.14
C ILE A 48 -3.25 -11.27 -7.92
N LEU A 49 -4.14 -12.00 -7.27
CA LEU A 49 -4.66 -11.67 -5.95
C LEU A 49 -3.60 -12.02 -4.90
N PHE A 50 -3.29 -11.10 -4.00
CA PHE A 50 -2.38 -11.33 -2.89
C PHE A 50 -2.96 -10.78 -1.58
N GLY A 51 -2.21 -10.78 -0.49
CA GLY A 51 -2.69 -10.27 0.79
C GLY A 51 -3.64 -11.24 1.51
N SER A 52 -4.50 -10.71 2.37
CA SER A 52 -5.34 -11.50 3.27
C SER A 52 -6.30 -12.44 2.52
N TYR A 53 -6.90 -11.98 1.42
CA TYR A 53 -7.79 -12.82 0.61
C TYR A 53 -7.09 -14.00 -0.08
N ALA A 54 -5.83 -13.85 -0.41
CA ALA A 54 -5.06 -14.96 -0.98
C ALA A 54 -4.62 -15.97 0.09
N ARG A 55 -4.41 -15.53 1.35
CA ARG A 55 -3.97 -16.38 2.46
C ARG A 55 -5.09 -17.01 3.28
N ASP A 56 -6.36 -16.63 2.99
CA ASP A 56 -7.53 -17.07 3.76
C ASP A 56 -7.56 -16.55 5.22
N ASP A 57 -6.97 -15.36 5.45
CA ASP A 57 -6.97 -14.68 6.77
C ASP A 57 -7.68 -13.31 6.72
N TRP A 58 -8.56 -13.12 5.73
CA TRP A 58 -9.35 -11.91 5.54
C TRP A 58 -10.44 -11.73 6.60
N VAL A 59 -10.83 -10.47 6.86
CA VAL A 59 -11.92 -10.11 7.77
C VAL A 59 -12.97 -9.32 7.00
N ASP A 60 -14.24 -9.63 7.22
CA ASP A 60 -15.40 -8.96 6.60
C ASP A 60 -16.41 -8.58 7.69
N GLU A 61 -16.09 -7.53 8.44
CA GLU A 61 -16.92 -6.97 9.51
C GLU A 61 -17.16 -5.46 9.28
N PRO A 62 -17.85 -5.08 8.18
CA PRO A 62 -18.05 -3.67 7.84
C PRO A 62 -18.84 -2.90 8.91
N GLU A 63 -19.71 -3.58 9.67
CA GLU A 63 -20.47 -2.99 10.79
C GLU A 63 -19.54 -2.54 11.92
N ASN A 64 -18.43 -3.24 12.14
CA ASN A 64 -17.40 -2.90 13.10
C ASN A 64 -16.34 -1.95 12.52
N GLY A 65 -16.50 -1.54 11.26
CA GLY A 65 -15.58 -0.66 10.55
C GLY A 65 -14.27 -1.31 10.12
N TYR A 66 -14.23 -2.66 10.09
CA TYR A 66 -13.10 -3.43 9.60
C TYR A 66 -13.53 -4.35 8.46
N GLN A 67 -12.95 -4.10 7.28
CA GLN A 67 -13.16 -4.92 6.09
C GLN A 67 -11.84 -4.99 5.34
N SER A 68 -11.40 -6.21 5.01
CA SER A 68 -10.21 -6.44 4.20
C SER A 68 -10.42 -5.95 2.77
N ASP A 69 -9.35 -5.50 2.15
CA ASP A 69 -9.30 -4.98 0.79
C ASP A 69 -8.87 -6.11 -0.17
N PHE A 70 -9.32 -6.11 -1.42
CA PHE A 70 -8.72 -6.93 -2.45
C PHE A 70 -7.42 -6.30 -2.93
N ASP A 71 -6.29 -6.96 -2.70
CA ASP A 71 -4.98 -6.52 -3.15
C ASP A 71 -4.58 -7.24 -4.44
N LEU A 72 -4.38 -6.51 -5.51
CA LEU A 72 -4.11 -7.05 -6.84
C LEU A 72 -2.76 -6.56 -7.37
N LEU A 73 -1.93 -7.50 -7.76
CA LEU A 73 -0.73 -7.24 -8.56
C LEU A 73 -1.06 -7.40 -10.05
N ILE A 74 -0.85 -6.34 -10.81
CA ILE A 74 -0.99 -6.33 -12.26
C ILE A 74 0.41 -6.31 -12.86
N ILE A 75 0.73 -7.28 -13.71
CA ILE A 75 2.01 -7.36 -14.41
C ILE A 75 1.80 -7.01 -15.86
N VAL A 76 2.55 -6.00 -16.33
CA VAL A 76 2.50 -5.50 -17.72
C VAL A 76 3.83 -5.72 -18.44
N ASN A 77 3.80 -5.58 -19.77
CA ASN A 77 4.96 -5.84 -20.62
C ASN A 77 5.85 -4.62 -20.89
N HIS A 78 5.51 -3.43 -20.39
CA HIS A 78 6.32 -2.22 -20.63
C HIS A 78 6.22 -1.24 -19.45
N GLN A 79 7.37 -0.59 -19.11
CA GLN A 79 7.49 0.31 -17.96
C GLN A 79 6.50 1.49 -18.00
N SER A 80 6.32 2.11 -19.14
CA SER A 80 5.37 3.24 -19.24
C SER A 80 3.92 2.85 -18.96
N LEU A 81 3.56 1.57 -19.00
CA LEU A 81 2.21 1.08 -18.68
C LEU A 81 1.97 0.92 -17.18
N THR A 82 2.97 1.15 -16.34
CA THR A 82 2.82 1.11 -14.88
C THR A 82 2.31 2.43 -14.30
N ASP A 83 2.16 3.47 -15.13
CA ASP A 83 1.65 4.75 -14.67
C ASP A 83 0.16 4.67 -14.34
N ILE A 84 -0.17 4.90 -13.07
CA ILE A 84 -1.54 4.77 -12.56
C ILE A 84 -2.44 5.84 -13.19
N ALA A 85 -1.97 7.08 -13.28
CA ALA A 85 -2.78 8.20 -13.76
C ALA A 85 -3.15 8.04 -15.24
N ASP A 86 -2.23 7.51 -16.05
CA ASP A 86 -2.42 7.39 -17.49
C ASP A 86 -3.24 6.16 -17.90
N TYR A 87 -3.16 5.05 -17.15
CA TYR A 87 -3.71 3.76 -17.62
C TYR A 87 -4.71 3.11 -16.66
N TRP A 88 -4.66 3.40 -15.36
CA TRP A 88 -5.40 2.63 -14.36
C TRP A 88 -6.44 3.44 -13.59
N TYR A 89 -6.26 4.78 -13.53
CA TYR A 89 -7.15 5.68 -12.80
C TYR A 89 -8.64 5.47 -13.14
N ILE A 90 -8.99 5.32 -14.43
CA ILE A 90 -10.38 5.14 -14.86
C ILE A 90 -10.92 3.78 -14.40
N ALA A 91 -10.08 2.75 -14.38
CA ALA A 91 -10.48 1.44 -13.89
C ALA A 91 -10.70 1.47 -12.38
N GLU A 92 -9.79 2.09 -11.61
CA GLU A 92 -9.94 2.28 -10.17
C GLU A 92 -11.20 3.06 -9.82
N ASP A 93 -11.46 4.17 -10.52
CA ASP A 93 -12.65 5.00 -10.30
C ASP A 93 -13.95 4.22 -10.59
N LYS A 94 -13.99 3.45 -11.66
CA LYS A 94 -15.14 2.60 -11.99
C LYS A 94 -15.37 1.50 -10.97
N ILE A 95 -14.31 0.84 -10.51
CA ILE A 95 -14.39 -0.19 -9.48
C ILE A 95 -14.90 0.42 -8.17
N LEU A 96 -14.40 1.59 -7.78
CA LEU A 96 -14.81 2.31 -6.58
C LEU A 96 -16.32 2.64 -6.57
N HIS A 97 -16.89 2.93 -7.74
CA HIS A 97 -18.30 3.30 -7.88
C HIS A 97 -19.19 2.15 -8.36
N ASP A 98 -18.67 0.94 -8.54
CA ASP A 98 -19.47 -0.22 -8.93
C ASP A 98 -20.19 -0.82 -7.72
N PRO A 99 -21.53 -0.76 -7.66
CA PRO A 99 -22.30 -1.30 -6.54
C PRO A 99 -22.23 -2.82 -6.41
N SER A 100 -21.69 -3.51 -7.44
CA SER A 100 -21.46 -4.96 -7.42
C SER A 100 -20.14 -5.33 -6.75
N VAL A 101 -19.33 -4.35 -6.34
CA VAL A 101 -18.05 -4.55 -5.62
C VAL A 101 -18.22 -3.99 -4.22
N GLY A 102 -18.40 -4.86 -3.23
CA GLY A 102 -18.76 -4.48 -1.87
C GLY A 102 -17.56 -4.14 -0.97
N ARG A 103 -16.32 -4.17 -1.50
CA ARG A 103 -15.09 -3.94 -0.73
C ARG A 103 -14.08 -3.11 -1.48
N PRO A 104 -13.14 -2.47 -0.75
CA PRO A 104 -12.06 -1.73 -1.38
C PRO A 104 -11.17 -2.63 -2.23
N VAL A 105 -10.63 -2.08 -3.31
CA VAL A 105 -9.69 -2.76 -4.20
C VAL A 105 -8.45 -1.89 -4.32
N ASN A 106 -7.28 -2.48 -4.06
CA ASN A 106 -5.98 -1.84 -4.24
C ASN A 106 -5.25 -2.53 -5.38
N ILE A 107 -4.64 -1.75 -6.26
CA ILE A 107 -3.81 -2.28 -7.32
C ILE A 107 -2.37 -1.80 -7.17
N ILE A 108 -1.42 -2.68 -7.45
CA ILE A 108 -0.03 -2.35 -7.72
C ILE A 108 0.31 -2.82 -9.12
N VAL A 109 1.04 -2.01 -9.87
CA VAL A 109 1.35 -2.30 -11.29
C VAL A 109 2.85 -2.30 -11.50
N HIS A 110 3.37 -3.41 -11.99
CA HIS A 110 4.79 -3.60 -12.28
C HIS A 110 5.03 -4.28 -13.62
N THR A 111 6.23 -4.15 -14.16
CA THR A 111 6.62 -4.94 -15.32
C THR A 111 7.06 -6.35 -14.92
N LEU A 112 6.95 -7.29 -15.86
CA LEU A 112 7.48 -8.65 -15.67
C LEU A 112 8.99 -8.62 -15.35
N GLN A 113 9.72 -7.69 -15.97
CA GLN A 113 11.16 -7.54 -15.74
C GLN A 113 11.44 -7.10 -14.29
N GLU A 114 10.73 -6.09 -13.76
CA GLU A 114 10.89 -5.64 -12.37
C GLU A 114 10.61 -6.78 -11.38
N VAL A 115 9.49 -7.49 -11.58
CA VAL A 115 9.11 -8.61 -10.70
C VAL A 115 10.13 -9.73 -10.75
N ASN A 116 10.59 -10.12 -11.94
CA ASN A 116 11.57 -11.19 -12.09
C ASN A 116 12.93 -10.82 -11.48
N GLN A 117 13.39 -9.59 -11.65
CA GLN A 117 14.61 -9.10 -11.01
C GLN A 117 14.50 -9.12 -9.48
N ALA A 118 13.35 -8.74 -8.92
CA ALA A 118 13.13 -8.77 -7.49
C ALA A 118 13.08 -10.21 -6.93
N LEU A 119 12.45 -11.15 -7.65
CA LEU A 119 12.45 -12.57 -7.33
C LEU A 119 13.87 -13.18 -7.40
N GLU A 120 14.66 -12.79 -8.40
CA GLU A 120 16.06 -13.22 -8.52
C GLU A 120 16.96 -12.65 -7.41
N ARG A 121 16.61 -11.51 -6.82
CA ARG A 121 17.24 -10.97 -5.61
C ARG A 121 16.70 -11.57 -4.31
N GLY A 122 15.57 -12.32 -4.37
CA GLY A 122 14.95 -12.91 -3.19
C GLY A 122 14.21 -11.89 -2.29
N GLU A 123 13.69 -10.81 -2.87
CA GLU A 123 12.96 -9.81 -2.10
C GLU A 123 11.67 -10.39 -1.51
N TYR A 124 11.52 -10.34 -0.20
CA TYR A 124 10.50 -11.06 0.58
C TYR A 124 9.07 -10.83 0.11
N PHE A 125 8.70 -9.59 -0.24
CA PHE A 125 7.36 -9.27 -0.71
C PHE A 125 6.97 -10.06 -1.97
N TRP A 126 7.88 -10.12 -2.95
CA TRP A 126 7.64 -10.85 -4.20
C TRP A 126 7.65 -12.36 -4.01
N VAL A 127 8.51 -12.83 -3.13
CA VAL A 127 8.57 -14.25 -2.75
C VAL A 127 7.26 -14.67 -2.07
N ASP A 128 6.75 -13.85 -1.16
CA ASP A 128 5.46 -14.09 -0.49
C ASP A 128 4.31 -14.14 -1.51
N ILE A 129 4.27 -13.20 -2.48
CA ILE A 129 3.25 -13.23 -3.55
C ILE A 129 3.34 -14.50 -4.39
N VAL A 130 4.54 -14.95 -4.76
CA VAL A 130 4.70 -16.21 -5.54
C VAL A 130 4.27 -17.44 -4.73
N ARG A 131 4.53 -17.44 -3.42
CA ARG A 131 4.14 -18.54 -2.53
C ARG A 131 2.61 -18.61 -2.33
N ASP A 132 1.98 -17.49 -1.99
CA ASP A 132 0.61 -17.43 -1.47
C ASP A 132 -0.41 -16.90 -2.50
N GLY A 133 0.03 -16.19 -3.53
CA GLY A 133 -0.82 -15.51 -4.49
C GLY A 133 -1.67 -16.45 -5.35
N ILE A 134 -2.82 -15.91 -5.79
CA ILE A 134 -3.79 -16.60 -6.65
C ILE A 134 -3.86 -15.90 -7.99
N VAL A 135 -3.63 -16.66 -9.06
CA VAL A 135 -3.65 -16.13 -10.44
C VAL A 135 -5.09 -15.97 -10.91
N LEU A 136 -5.54 -14.73 -11.11
CA LEU A 136 -6.84 -14.40 -11.67
C LEU A 136 -6.83 -14.32 -13.21
N PHE A 137 -5.67 -13.99 -13.77
CA PHE A 137 -5.43 -13.95 -15.21
C PHE A 137 -3.94 -14.19 -15.51
N GLU A 138 -3.66 -14.94 -16.55
CA GLU A 138 -2.31 -15.17 -17.04
C GLU A 138 -2.30 -15.30 -18.57
N LEU A 139 -1.43 -14.50 -19.20
CA LEU A 139 -1.11 -14.66 -20.61
C LEU A 139 0.00 -15.72 -20.75
N PRO A 140 -0.17 -16.77 -21.61
CA PRO A 140 0.81 -17.82 -21.79
C PRO A 140 2.22 -17.32 -22.15
N ASN A 141 3.25 -18.09 -21.80
CA ASN A 141 4.66 -17.81 -22.11
C ASN A 141 5.29 -16.59 -21.40
N HIS A 142 4.72 -16.18 -20.26
CA HIS A 142 5.25 -15.08 -19.44
C HIS A 142 5.48 -15.56 -18.00
N ALA A 143 6.33 -16.59 -17.84
CA ALA A 143 6.60 -17.17 -16.53
C ALA A 143 7.30 -16.17 -15.59
N LEU A 144 6.99 -16.27 -14.30
CA LEU A 144 7.78 -15.62 -13.26
C LEU A 144 9.08 -16.37 -13.03
N ALA A 145 10.14 -15.63 -12.71
CA ALA A 145 11.41 -16.23 -12.31
C ALA A 145 11.24 -17.06 -11.03
N ALA A 146 11.99 -18.13 -10.90
CA ALA A 146 12.07 -18.86 -9.65
C ALA A 146 12.71 -17.97 -8.58
N PRO A 147 12.09 -17.83 -7.40
CA PRO A 147 12.68 -17.06 -6.32
C PRO A 147 14.06 -17.62 -5.92
N LYS A 148 15.07 -16.77 -5.88
CA LYS A 148 16.37 -17.13 -5.29
C LYS A 148 16.37 -16.72 -3.81
N PRO A 149 17.02 -17.48 -2.93
CA PRO A 149 17.19 -17.05 -1.56
C PRO A 149 18.07 -15.79 -1.52
N LEU A 150 17.57 -14.74 -0.87
CA LEU A 150 18.37 -13.56 -0.56
C LEU A 150 19.46 -13.96 0.44
N THR A 151 20.71 -13.55 0.23
CA THR A 151 21.74 -13.81 1.24
C THR A 151 21.44 -12.99 2.50
N ALA A 152 21.78 -13.52 3.67
CA ALA A 152 21.55 -12.83 4.94
C ALA A 152 22.28 -11.48 4.99
N ILE A 153 23.50 -11.41 4.42
CA ILE A 153 24.29 -10.18 4.33
C ILE A 153 23.58 -9.14 3.44
N ASP A 154 23.12 -9.53 2.26
CA ASP A 154 22.42 -8.61 1.35
C ASP A 154 21.11 -8.11 1.96
N ALA A 155 20.36 -9.00 2.62
CA ALA A 155 19.13 -8.66 3.34
C ALA A 155 19.39 -7.60 4.41
N TYR A 156 20.40 -7.81 5.24
CA TYR A 156 20.80 -6.86 6.28
C TYR A 156 21.22 -5.51 5.68
N GLN A 157 22.09 -5.51 4.68
CA GLN A 157 22.59 -4.29 4.05
C GLN A 157 21.47 -3.47 3.40
N MET A 158 20.56 -4.13 2.69
CA MET A 158 19.42 -3.46 2.05
C MET A 158 18.46 -2.89 3.09
N ALA A 159 18.07 -3.67 4.09
CA ALA A 159 17.17 -3.23 5.15
C ALA A 159 17.77 -2.06 5.96
N SER A 160 19.07 -2.15 6.31
CA SER A 160 19.78 -1.09 7.03
C SER A 160 19.81 0.22 6.26
N ARG A 161 20.08 0.16 4.96
CA ARG A 161 20.07 1.34 4.09
C ARG A 161 18.66 1.95 4.04
N TYR A 162 17.63 1.14 3.80
CA TYR A 162 16.25 1.63 3.73
C TYR A 162 15.80 2.28 5.05
N PHE A 163 16.15 1.71 6.18
CA PHE A 163 15.87 2.30 7.48
C PHE A 163 16.60 3.63 7.66
N GLY A 164 17.90 3.67 7.38
CA GLY A 164 18.74 4.88 7.49
C GLY A 164 18.26 6.03 6.61
N ASP A 165 17.82 5.73 5.39
CA ASP A 165 17.35 6.74 4.43
C ASP A 165 15.94 7.24 4.74
N SER A 166 15.06 6.37 5.27
CA SER A 166 13.63 6.67 5.43
C SER A 166 13.29 7.24 6.80
N PHE A 167 13.83 6.64 7.88
CA PHE A 167 13.42 6.93 9.24
C PHE A 167 13.63 8.39 9.69
N PRO A 168 14.78 9.04 9.43
CA PRO A 168 14.99 10.43 9.84
C PRO A 168 13.99 11.42 9.21
N GLY A 169 13.42 11.06 8.06
CA GLY A 169 12.39 11.87 7.41
C GLY A 169 11.07 11.93 8.18
N ILE A 170 10.74 10.88 8.94
CA ILE A 170 9.54 10.85 9.78
C ILE A 170 9.67 11.91 10.88
N ASP A 171 10.81 11.95 11.55
CA ASP A 171 11.09 12.91 12.64
C ASP A 171 11.04 14.36 12.13
N ARG A 172 11.64 14.63 10.97
CA ARG A 172 11.58 15.97 10.36
C ARG A 172 10.16 16.45 10.11
N TRP A 173 9.26 15.58 9.63
CA TRP A 173 7.85 15.95 9.43
C TRP A 173 7.14 16.22 10.77
N ILE A 174 7.36 15.37 11.78
CA ILE A 174 6.76 15.54 13.12
C ILE A 174 7.25 16.84 13.79
N GLU A 175 8.53 17.17 13.68
CA GLU A 175 9.10 18.43 14.18
C GLU A 175 8.50 19.63 13.47
N THR A 176 8.36 19.59 12.13
CA THR A 176 7.72 20.66 11.35
C THR A 176 6.27 20.88 11.79
N VAL A 177 5.53 19.80 12.02
CA VAL A 177 4.15 19.87 12.56
C VAL A 177 4.13 20.53 13.94
N ALA A 178 5.04 20.19 14.83
CA ALA A 178 5.12 20.80 16.15
C ALA A 178 5.35 22.32 16.07
N PHE A 179 6.21 22.78 15.17
CA PHE A 179 6.44 24.18 14.88
C PHE A 179 5.18 24.89 14.35
N GLN A 180 4.47 24.29 13.40
CA GLN A 180 3.22 24.86 12.84
C GLN A 180 2.12 24.96 13.90
N ARG A 181 1.97 23.93 14.74
CA ARG A 181 0.99 23.93 15.83
C ARG A 181 1.28 25.03 16.86
N ALA A 182 2.53 25.27 17.20
CA ALA A 182 2.90 26.33 18.14
C ALA A 182 2.55 27.73 17.61
N ARG A 183 2.55 27.92 16.27
CA ARG A 183 2.22 29.21 15.64
C ARG A 183 0.74 29.39 15.33
N GLY A 184 0.03 28.30 15.04
CA GLY A 184 -1.27 28.35 14.39
C GLY A 184 -2.46 27.86 15.20
N GLY A 185 -2.40 27.78 16.54
CA GLY A 185 -3.42 27.15 17.37
C GLY A 185 -4.88 27.58 17.13
N GLY A 186 -5.13 28.79 16.62
CA GLY A 186 -6.46 29.30 16.24
C GLY A 186 -6.76 29.32 14.75
N ASP A 187 -5.77 29.17 13.88
CA ASP A 187 -5.90 29.34 12.44
C ASP A 187 -6.08 28.00 11.70
N LEU A 188 -7.15 27.92 10.88
CA LEU A 188 -7.49 26.72 10.13
C LEU A 188 -6.41 26.41 9.04
N GLY A 189 -5.81 27.42 8.44
CA GLY A 189 -4.76 27.24 7.41
C GLY A 189 -3.57 26.48 7.99
N TRP A 190 -3.03 26.91 9.12
CA TRP A 190 -1.96 26.22 9.82
C TRP A 190 -2.33 24.78 10.21
N ARG A 191 -3.60 24.54 10.61
CA ARG A 191 -4.06 23.17 10.93
C ARG A 191 -4.14 22.27 9.69
N LYS A 192 -4.55 22.83 8.54
CA LYS A 192 -4.57 22.11 7.27
C LYS A 192 -3.15 21.72 6.82
N ASP A 193 -2.21 22.65 6.91
CA ASP A 193 -0.82 22.37 6.59
C ASP A 193 -0.23 21.30 7.54
N ALA A 194 -0.50 21.42 8.83
CA ALA A 194 -0.03 20.46 9.83
C ALA A 194 -0.56 19.05 9.59
N VAL A 195 -1.87 18.88 9.29
CA VAL A 195 -2.43 17.54 9.04
C VAL A 195 -1.95 16.93 7.72
N PHE A 196 -1.69 17.76 6.70
CA PHE A 196 -1.04 17.30 5.47
C PHE A 196 0.37 16.74 5.76
N LEU A 197 1.17 17.44 6.57
CA LEU A 197 2.49 16.95 6.97
C LEU A 197 2.41 15.70 7.86
N LEU A 198 1.37 15.57 8.71
CA LEU A 198 1.12 14.34 9.46
C LEU A 198 0.79 13.16 8.53
N HIS A 199 0.06 13.40 7.43
CA HIS A 199 -0.14 12.39 6.41
C HIS A 199 1.20 11.93 5.80
N GLN A 200 2.08 12.88 5.43
CA GLN A 200 3.41 12.57 4.89
C GLN A 200 4.27 11.80 5.90
N ALA A 201 4.19 12.14 7.19
CA ALA A 201 4.89 11.42 8.25
C ALA A 201 4.38 9.97 8.39
N ALA A 202 3.05 9.77 8.35
CA ALA A 202 2.44 8.44 8.42
C ALA A 202 2.78 7.58 7.20
N GLU A 203 2.70 8.16 5.98
CA GLU A 203 3.07 7.49 4.74
C GLU A 203 4.54 7.04 4.79
N ARG A 204 5.46 7.93 5.20
CA ARG A 204 6.87 7.61 5.33
C ARG A 204 7.15 6.58 6.42
N ALA A 205 6.38 6.57 7.51
CA ALA A 205 6.51 5.56 8.57
C ALA A 205 6.15 4.16 8.04
N TYR A 206 5.05 4.04 7.30
CA TYR A 206 4.69 2.78 6.66
C TYR A 206 5.70 2.37 5.58
N ALA A 207 6.18 3.32 4.77
CA ALA A 207 7.23 3.05 3.78
C ALA A 207 8.51 2.52 4.45
N CYS A 208 8.96 3.16 5.54
CA CYS A 208 10.12 2.74 6.31
C CYS A 208 9.96 1.30 6.83
N PHE A 209 8.81 1.00 7.45
CA PHE A 209 8.53 -0.34 7.96
C PHE A 209 8.50 -1.39 6.83
N LEU A 210 7.75 -1.14 5.76
CA LEU A 210 7.62 -2.09 4.64
C LEU A 210 8.97 -2.33 3.95
N LEU A 211 9.73 -1.28 3.65
CA LEU A 211 11.06 -1.39 3.05
C LEU A 211 12.04 -2.16 3.95
N THR A 212 12.03 -1.92 5.26
CA THR A 212 12.93 -2.61 6.19
C THR A 212 12.55 -4.08 6.37
N SER A 213 11.24 -4.38 6.36
CA SER A 213 10.73 -5.72 6.66
C SER A 213 10.60 -6.62 5.44
N THR A 214 10.23 -6.04 4.27
CA THR A 214 9.88 -6.78 3.04
C THR A 214 10.75 -6.44 1.84
N LEU A 215 11.61 -5.42 1.96
CA LEU A 215 12.42 -4.82 0.89
C LEU A 215 11.59 -4.25 -0.28
N TYR A 216 10.31 -3.99 -0.03
CA TYR A 216 9.38 -3.45 -1.02
C TYR A 216 8.49 -2.35 -0.41
N PHE A 217 8.20 -1.34 -1.22
CA PHE A 217 7.21 -0.31 -0.93
C PHE A 217 6.38 -0.03 -2.20
N PRO A 218 5.05 -0.16 -2.16
CA PRO A 218 4.19 0.14 -3.31
C PRO A 218 4.20 1.64 -3.62
N ARG A 219 4.14 2.01 -4.90
CA ARG A 219 4.05 3.40 -5.36
C ARG A 219 2.63 3.93 -5.11
N SER A 220 2.29 4.18 -3.85
CA SER A 220 0.95 4.60 -3.43
C SER A 220 1.02 5.66 -2.34
N HIS A 221 0.14 6.67 -2.44
CA HIS A 221 -0.11 7.65 -1.38
C HIS A 221 -1.37 7.30 -0.55
N ASN A 222 -1.98 6.15 -0.82
CA ASN A 222 -3.13 5.68 -0.06
C ASN A 222 -2.68 5.10 1.28
N ILE A 223 -2.72 5.91 2.34
CA ILE A 223 -2.28 5.47 3.67
C ILE A 223 -3.17 4.37 4.26
N LYS A 224 -4.43 4.20 3.82
CA LYS A 224 -5.25 3.05 4.23
C LYS A 224 -4.68 1.76 3.69
N PHE A 225 -4.32 1.73 2.41
CA PHE A 225 -3.68 0.59 1.77
C PHE A 225 -2.31 0.28 2.40
N LEU A 226 -1.45 1.30 2.59
CA LEU A 226 -0.15 1.11 3.23
C LEU A 226 -0.27 0.58 4.66
N ARG A 227 -1.28 1.06 5.39
CA ARG A 227 -1.62 0.59 6.72
C ARG A 227 -2.04 -0.88 6.70
N SER A 228 -2.93 -1.27 5.78
CA SER A 228 -3.38 -2.66 5.63
C SER A 228 -2.20 -3.59 5.39
N LEU A 229 -1.35 -3.30 4.39
CA LEU A 229 -0.14 -4.08 4.12
C LEU A 229 0.81 -4.20 5.32
N ALA A 230 0.98 -3.10 6.07
CA ALA A 230 1.88 -3.08 7.21
C ALA A 230 1.29 -3.84 8.41
N GLU A 231 0.01 -3.67 8.71
CA GLU A 231 -0.69 -4.37 9.81
C GLU A 231 -0.81 -5.88 9.54
N ASP A 232 -1.02 -6.29 8.30
CA ASP A 232 -0.98 -7.69 7.85
C ASP A 232 0.37 -8.36 8.14
N LYS A 233 1.45 -7.61 7.92
CA LYS A 233 2.81 -8.11 8.16
C LYS A 233 3.16 -8.12 9.64
N GLU A 234 2.67 -7.13 10.40
CA GLU A 234 3.00 -6.93 11.82
C GLU A 234 1.81 -6.36 12.59
N PRO A 235 1.03 -7.22 13.27
CA PRO A 235 -0.18 -6.81 14.00
C PRO A 235 0.04 -5.77 15.10
N ARG A 236 1.26 -5.62 15.65
CA ARG A 236 1.58 -4.58 16.65
C ARG A 236 1.34 -3.16 16.14
N LEU A 237 1.36 -2.95 14.81
CA LEU A 237 1.07 -1.65 14.18
C LEU A 237 -0.38 -1.19 14.36
N VAL A 238 -1.31 -2.12 14.60
CA VAL A 238 -2.72 -1.82 14.90
C VAL A 238 -2.86 -0.85 16.08
N ALA A 239 -1.97 -0.95 17.08
CA ALA A 239 -1.98 -0.09 18.26
C ALA A 239 -1.71 1.40 17.97
N ALA A 240 -1.20 1.75 16.78
CA ALA A 240 -0.99 3.14 16.41
C ALA A 240 -2.31 3.92 16.25
N TRP A 241 -3.37 3.26 15.81
CA TRP A 241 -4.64 3.88 15.46
C TRP A 241 -5.80 3.26 16.24
N PRO A 242 -6.26 3.90 17.32
CA PRO A 242 -7.48 3.48 18.02
C PRO A 242 -8.67 3.39 17.06
N ARG A 243 -9.56 2.42 17.27
CA ARG A 243 -10.72 2.14 16.38
C ARG A 243 -12.04 1.98 17.14
N GLU A 244 -11.98 2.03 18.47
CA GLU A 244 -13.09 1.68 19.36
C GLU A 244 -14.23 2.68 19.21
N THR A 245 -13.92 3.96 19.14
CA THR A 245 -14.94 5.01 19.08
C THR A 245 -15.16 5.54 17.65
N ARG A 246 -16.34 6.14 17.41
CA ARG A 246 -16.61 6.86 16.18
C ARG A 246 -15.62 8.03 15.96
N ALA A 247 -15.18 8.68 17.04
CA ALA A 247 -14.21 9.76 16.98
C ALA A 247 -12.83 9.25 16.49
N ASP A 248 -12.37 8.10 16.95
CA ASP A 248 -11.10 7.52 16.54
C ASP A 248 -11.09 7.18 15.04
N ARG A 249 -12.16 6.54 14.57
CA ARG A 249 -12.31 6.21 13.13
C ARG A 249 -12.35 7.50 12.28
N ARG A 250 -13.10 8.53 12.72
CA ARG A 250 -13.16 9.84 12.05
C ARG A 250 -11.78 10.49 11.93
N ARG A 251 -10.94 10.43 12.96
CA ARG A 251 -9.58 11.02 12.96
C ARG A 251 -8.68 10.39 11.92
N PHE A 252 -8.73 9.06 11.76
CA PHE A 252 -7.98 8.40 10.68
C PHE A 252 -8.50 8.82 9.30
N GLU A 253 -9.81 8.94 9.11
CA GLU A 253 -10.42 9.43 7.87
C GLU A 253 -10.01 10.89 7.58
N LEU A 254 -9.93 11.76 8.58
CA LEU A 254 -9.41 13.12 8.41
C LEU A 254 -7.97 13.09 7.92
N LEU A 255 -7.10 12.27 8.51
CA LEU A 255 -5.72 12.12 8.05
C LEU A 255 -5.64 11.58 6.62
N LYS A 256 -6.42 10.54 6.31
CA LYS A 256 -6.46 9.93 4.96
C LYS A 256 -6.82 10.97 3.88
N ARG A 257 -7.87 11.75 4.13
CA ARG A 257 -8.34 12.79 3.21
C ARG A 257 -7.40 13.99 3.11
N ALA A 258 -6.53 14.21 4.09
CA ALA A 258 -5.66 15.37 4.16
C ALA A 258 -4.70 15.47 2.96
N TYR A 259 -4.29 14.35 2.36
CA TYR A 259 -3.39 14.35 1.19
C TYR A 259 -3.91 15.21 0.05
N VAL A 260 -5.20 15.17 -0.23
CA VAL A 260 -5.84 15.96 -1.28
C VAL A 260 -6.58 17.14 -0.69
N GLU A 261 -7.50 16.90 0.24
CA GLU A 261 -8.49 17.87 0.65
C GLU A 261 -7.94 19.00 1.53
N ALA A 262 -6.92 18.75 2.34
CA ALA A 262 -6.31 19.81 3.14
C ALA A 262 -5.71 20.92 2.27
N ARG A 263 -5.26 20.59 1.06
CA ARG A 263 -4.64 21.52 0.11
C ARG A 263 -5.65 22.20 -0.81
N TYR A 264 -6.69 21.49 -1.25
CA TYR A 264 -7.54 21.93 -2.37
C TYR A 264 -9.00 22.15 -1.99
N SER A 265 -9.48 21.61 -0.86
CA SER A 265 -10.89 21.72 -0.49
C SER A 265 -11.14 22.78 0.57
N ALA A 266 -12.04 23.72 0.25
CA ALA A 266 -12.51 24.71 1.23
C ALA A 266 -13.35 24.06 2.36
N SER A 267 -13.99 22.92 2.08
CA SER A 267 -14.83 22.21 3.03
C SER A 267 -14.05 21.32 4.01
N TYR A 268 -12.75 21.11 3.79
CA TYR A 268 -11.94 20.35 4.73
C TYR A 268 -11.71 21.15 6.01
N VAL A 269 -12.15 20.60 7.13
CA VAL A 269 -11.99 21.21 8.44
C VAL A 269 -11.45 20.19 9.43
N ILE A 270 -10.45 20.60 10.20
CA ILE A 270 -9.93 19.86 11.35
C ILE A 270 -9.83 20.81 12.53
N ASP A 271 -10.41 20.43 13.68
CA ASP A 271 -10.26 21.19 14.91
C ASP A 271 -8.92 20.90 15.62
N ALA A 272 -8.58 21.69 16.63
CA ALA A 272 -7.31 21.55 17.34
C ALA A 272 -7.21 20.22 18.10
N GLY A 273 -8.32 19.75 18.69
CA GLY A 273 -8.35 18.49 19.44
C GLY A 273 -8.18 17.26 18.54
N ASP A 274 -8.82 17.25 17.37
CA ASP A 274 -8.63 16.19 16.38
C ASP A 274 -7.20 16.20 15.81
N LEU A 275 -6.63 17.39 15.54
CA LEU A 275 -5.24 17.52 15.08
C LEU A 275 -4.26 16.96 16.13
N ASP A 276 -4.48 17.29 17.41
CA ASP A 276 -3.65 16.80 18.52
C ASP A 276 -3.71 15.28 18.66
N ALA A 277 -4.91 14.71 18.54
CA ALA A 277 -5.10 13.27 18.59
C ALA A 277 -4.46 12.55 17.39
N VAL A 278 -4.57 13.11 16.18
CA VAL A 278 -3.90 12.59 14.98
C VAL A 278 -2.38 12.67 15.15
N ALA A 279 -1.84 13.78 15.64
CA ALA A 279 -0.40 13.94 15.90
C ALA A 279 0.10 12.91 16.92
N ALA A 280 -0.67 12.65 17.99
CA ALA A 280 -0.34 11.61 18.98
C ALA A 280 -0.32 10.20 18.35
N SER A 281 -1.26 9.91 17.45
CA SER A 281 -1.30 8.62 16.73
C SER A 281 -0.12 8.45 15.76
N VAL A 282 0.25 9.48 15.02
CA VAL A 282 1.43 9.47 14.13
C VAL A 282 2.71 9.29 14.94
N LYS A 283 2.84 9.94 16.10
CA LYS A 283 3.98 9.75 16.99
C LYS A 283 4.03 8.32 17.55
N ARG A 284 2.88 7.73 17.88
CA ARG A 284 2.79 6.32 18.29
C ARG A 284 3.23 5.39 17.16
N LEU A 285 2.73 5.62 15.93
CA LEU A 285 3.15 4.87 14.74
C LEU A 285 4.67 4.95 14.55
N ARG A 286 5.25 6.15 14.61
CA ARG A 286 6.70 6.38 14.51
C ARG A 286 7.47 5.54 15.52
N ASN A 287 7.04 5.51 16.78
CA ASN A 287 7.73 4.77 17.84
C ASN A 287 7.64 3.25 17.63
N ILE A 288 6.46 2.76 17.23
CA ILE A 288 6.27 1.33 16.93
C ILE A 288 7.16 0.93 15.74
N VAL A 289 7.16 1.74 14.67
CA VAL A 289 8.00 1.50 13.48
C VAL A 289 9.48 1.48 13.84
N GLU A 290 9.97 2.39 14.69
CA GLU A 290 11.36 2.38 15.15
C GLU A 290 11.71 1.06 15.82
N THR A 291 10.89 0.66 16.78
CA THR A 291 11.09 -0.60 17.53
C THR A 291 11.13 -1.80 16.59
N LEU A 292 10.11 -1.92 15.72
CA LEU A 292 9.99 -3.05 14.79
C LEU A 292 11.14 -3.12 13.78
N CYS A 293 11.53 -1.97 13.23
CA CYS A 293 12.64 -1.92 12.28
C CYS A 293 13.97 -2.28 12.95
N ARG A 294 14.22 -1.80 14.16
CA ARG A 294 15.45 -2.16 14.92
C ARG A 294 15.47 -3.66 15.27
N GLU A 295 14.37 -4.21 15.77
CA GLU A 295 14.25 -5.66 16.02
C GLU A 295 14.53 -6.46 14.75
N ARG A 296 13.97 -6.01 13.61
CA ARG A 296 14.21 -6.67 12.31
C ARG A 296 15.68 -6.60 11.90
N LEU A 297 16.31 -5.46 12.05
CA LEU A 297 17.74 -5.28 11.72
C LEU A 297 18.64 -6.13 12.63
N GLU A 298 18.34 -6.23 13.92
CA GLU A 298 19.07 -7.10 14.86
C GLU A 298 18.98 -8.57 14.43
N LEU A 299 17.78 -9.04 14.06
CA LEU A 299 17.60 -10.40 13.55
C LEU A 299 18.41 -10.63 12.26
N LEU A 300 18.31 -9.70 11.28
CA LEU A 300 19.05 -9.83 10.03
C LEU A 300 20.57 -9.76 10.23
N HIS A 301 21.05 -8.96 11.19
CA HIS A 301 22.47 -8.86 11.55
C HIS A 301 22.97 -10.20 12.14
N ALA A 302 22.21 -10.78 13.07
CA ALA A 302 22.53 -12.08 13.64
C ALA A 302 22.53 -13.20 12.58
N ASP A 303 21.53 -13.21 11.69
CA ASP A 303 21.44 -14.17 10.58
C ASP A 303 22.62 -14.05 9.61
N ALA A 304 23.14 -12.83 9.42
CA ALA A 304 24.31 -12.55 8.60
C ALA A 304 25.65 -12.93 9.27
N GLY A 305 25.64 -13.28 10.57
CA GLY A 305 26.84 -13.58 11.33
C GLY A 305 27.73 -12.35 11.60
N LEU A 306 27.16 -11.16 11.68
CA LEU A 306 27.84 -9.88 11.87
C LEU A 306 27.81 -9.44 13.33
#